data_5816cdf85d661fc8055fa8631000c2c8
#
_entry.id   5816cdf85d661fc8055fa8631000c2c8
#
_cell.length_a   1.000
_cell.length_b   1.000
_cell.length_c   1.000
_cell.angle_alpha   90.00
_cell.angle_beta   90.00
_cell.angle_gamma   90.00
#
_symmetry.space_group_name_H-M   'P 1'
#
loop_
_entity.id
_entity.type
_entity.pdbx_description
1 polymer ?
#
loop_
_entity_poly.entity_id
_entity_poly.type
_entity_poly.pdbx_seq_one_letter_code
_entity_poly.pdbx_strand_id
1 'polypeptide(L)'
;MSDKKQSDTEQHEEHSKICKVWLRIKRWWLPIAILLITSIGLVCALSIPQTVFQTPSNLNDRDTSTSQNPGTPDNKETSHSNSDNRNAPVLLAQSNLRLAFLYITGGAIAVMGLVETFRKNNNDKLKNDQEKQKNDREHLRQVRADRRERYTKAVEQLGDEKAPIRMGGVYTLVGLIDEWLEDESIRKYEDRLKEGQVIINNLCAYIRSPFTLASHYNKLSNPTPKGIYKDKKEKFYADKAILDSEADVRLSIIKEIHDRIQGPDKNTPGAWSDFEYDFSGSTFFYPVDLTKSYYTKPVNFSGSIYQDEADFRGSTYKGDADFTDSTYKGWVSFSRSTYKGRADFTDSTYKSGADFTDSTYKGWASFSRSTYKSGANFTNSTYKSRANFTNSTYKSRANFTDSTYKGWAYFSRSTYKNETDFSGSIFYQKVYFGVDGDNSSFSRFTDCAPQFYDETNHKNTLFGSNNNDFTVENGRGYPIYRNLEGLPLGCKFLTSEQKEYLADKFQEIEKINNKLLEVKDPKEKEELLKKLQALTEELHEWREEVTTVEVEDGAIENMES
;
A
#
# COMPACT_ATOMS: atom_id res chain seq x y z
N MET A 1 29.87 26.56 25.02
CA MET A 1 29.58 25.79 23.81
C MET A 1 29.98 26.49 22.51
N SER A 2 30.54 27.70 22.57
CA SER A 2 31.01 28.48 21.39
C SER A 2 32.46 28.18 20.99
N ASP A 3 33.32 27.83 21.95
CA ASP A 3 34.78 27.71 21.70
C ASP A 3 35.20 26.42 20.99
N LYS A 4 34.34 25.39 21.03
CA LYS A 4 34.61 24.10 20.35
C LYS A 4 34.26 24.10 18.86
N LYS A 5 33.37 25.03 18.44
CA LYS A 5 32.97 25.19 17.01
C LYS A 5 34.01 26.01 16.21
N GLN A 6 34.80 26.85 16.89
CA GLN A 6 35.80 27.66 16.21
C GLN A 6 37.09 26.90 15.92
N SER A 7 37.48 25.94 16.81
CA SER A 7 38.65 25.08 16.58
C SER A 7 38.45 24.03 15.47
N ASP A 8 37.23 23.51 15.29
CA ASP A 8 36.91 22.54 14.25
C ASP A 8 36.86 23.18 12.85
N THR A 9 36.52 24.46 12.78
CA THR A 9 36.46 25.21 11.51
C THR A 9 37.88 25.60 11.04
N GLU A 10 38.79 25.95 11.91
CA GLU A 10 40.17 26.26 11.56
C GLU A 10 40.98 25.02 11.14
N GLN A 11 40.78 23.86 11.78
CA GLN A 11 41.40 22.60 11.36
C GLN A 11 40.89 22.13 9.97
N HIS A 12 39.61 22.36 9.65
CA HIS A 12 39.07 22.04 8.33
C HIS A 12 39.62 22.95 7.22
N GLU A 13 39.92 24.21 7.52
CA GLU A 13 40.49 25.15 6.55
C GLU A 13 41.98 24.89 6.30
N GLU A 14 42.75 24.51 7.29
CA GLU A 14 44.15 24.12 7.14
C GLU A 14 44.32 22.81 6.37
N HIS A 15 43.51 21.80 6.66
CA HIS A 15 43.48 20.56 5.88
C HIS A 15 43.09 20.79 4.39
N SER A 16 42.19 21.74 4.14
CA SER A 16 41.82 22.14 2.78
C SER A 16 42.97 22.84 2.03
N LYS A 17 43.77 23.67 2.71
CA LYS A 17 44.92 24.34 2.11
C LYS A 17 46.06 23.38 1.77
N ILE A 18 46.36 22.45 2.66
CA ILE A 18 47.38 21.39 2.48
C ILE A 18 46.97 20.48 1.30
N CYS A 19 45.71 20.11 1.23
CA CYS A 19 45.19 19.26 0.15
C CYS A 19 45.26 19.98 -1.23
N LYS A 20 44.98 21.29 -1.28
CA LYS A 20 45.12 22.11 -2.52
C LYS A 20 46.57 22.28 -2.96
N VAL A 21 47.53 22.40 -2.05
CA VAL A 21 48.98 22.45 -2.39
C VAL A 21 49.45 21.08 -2.89
N TRP A 22 49.04 19.99 -2.26
CA TRP A 22 49.37 18.64 -2.69
C TRP A 22 48.80 18.29 -4.07
N LEU A 23 47.59 18.74 -4.38
CA LEU A 23 46.97 18.60 -5.70
C LEU A 23 47.68 19.42 -6.78
N ARG A 24 48.23 20.61 -6.45
CA ARG A 24 49.04 21.42 -7.38
C ARG A 24 50.37 20.75 -7.69
N ILE A 25 51.07 20.23 -6.67
CA ILE A 25 52.34 19.48 -6.84
C ILE A 25 52.11 18.23 -7.72
N LYS A 26 51.02 17.50 -7.48
CA LYS A 26 50.66 16.31 -8.25
C LYS A 26 50.32 16.63 -9.73
N ARG A 27 49.86 17.85 -10.01
CA ARG A 27 49.50 18.33 -11.36
C ARG A 27 50.74 18.62 -12.22
N TRP A 28 51.83 19.07 -11.61
CA TRP A 28 53.08 19.44 -12.32
C TRP A 28 54.11 18.33 -12.31
N TRP A 29 53.94 17.29 -11.54
CA TRP A 29 54.93 16.20 -11.42
C TRP A 29 55.17 15.48 -12.74
N LEU A 30 54.12 15.21 -13.51
CA LEU A 30 54.23 14.48 -14.76
C LEU A 30 54.97 15.26 -15.88
N PRO A 31 54.67 16.52 -16.19
CA PRO A 31 55.45 17.33 -17.14
C PRO A 31 56.90 17.51 -16.68
N ILE A 32 57.15 17.64 -15.40
CA ILE A 32 58.54 17.72 -14.87
C ILE A 32 59.25 16.37 -15.05
N ALA A 33 58.60 15.24 -14.79
CA ALA A 33 59.14 13.91 -15.02
C ALA A 33 59.46 13.65 -16.51
N ILE A 34 58.58 14.06 -17.42
CA ILE A 34 58.83 13.98 -18.88
C ILE A 34 60.05 14.80 -19.27
N LEU A 35 60.16 16.05 -18.80
CA LEU A 35 61.30 16.91 -19.04
C LEU A 35 62.61 16.34 -18.51
N LEU A 36 62.60 15.74 -17.32
CA LEU A 36 63.78 15.07 -16.72
C LEU A 36 64.19 13.82 -17.52
N ILE A 37 63.22 13.01 -17.91
CA ILE A 37 63.52 11.77 -18.70
C ILE A 37 64.03 12.14 -20.08
N THR A 38 63.48 13.15 -20.74
CA THR A 38 63.94 13.61 -22.06
C THR A 38 65.37 14.19 -21.98
N SER A 39 65.66 15.02 -20.97
CA SER A 39 66.98 15.59 -20.76
C SER A 39 68.01 14.52 -20.38
N ILE A 40 67.69 13.59 -19.48
CA ILE A 40 68.58 12.48 -19.11
C ILE A 40 68.80 11.56 -20.32
N GLY A 41 67.74 11.21 -21.06
CA GLY A 41 67.83 10.40 -22.28
C GLY A 41 68.70 11.05 -23.37
N LEU A 42 68.58 12.36 -23.54
CA LEU A 42 69.41 13.11 -24.49
C LEU A 42 70.89 13.12 -24.04
N VAL A 43 71.14 13.42 -22.77
CA VAL A 43 72.51 13.40 -22.21
C VAL A 43 73.13 12.01 -22.31
N CYS A 44 72.40 10.96 -22.00
CA CYS A 44 72.85 9.59 -22.15
C CYS A 44 73.14 9.20 -23.59
N ALA A 45 72.26 9.61 -24.54
CA ALA A 45 72.47 9.34 -25.97
C ALA A 45 73.69 10.03 -26.54
N LEU A 46 74.07 11.21 -26.00
CA LEU A 46 75.21 11.98 -26.44
C LEU A 46 76.55 11.59 -25.75
N SER A 47 76.51 11.38 -24.43
CA SER A 47 77.71 11.20 -23.58
C SER A 47 78.13 9.74 -23.45
N ILE A 48 77.25 8.81 -23.24
CA ILE A 48 77.62 7.40 -22.98
C ILE A 48 78.30 6.73 -24.18
N PRO A 49 77.81 6.88 -25.43
CA PRO A 49 78.51 6.33 -26.59
C PRO A 49 79.94 6.89 -26.82
N GLN A 50 80.17 8.18 -26.43
CA GLN A 50 81.51 8.79 -26.53
C GLN A 50 82.46 8.30 -25.44
N THR A 51 81.98 8.04 -24.22
CA THR A 51 82.80 7.59 -23.12
C THR A 51 83.12 6.09 -23.18
N VAL A 52 82.17 5.27 -23.64
CA VAL A 52 82.33 3.80 -23.73
C VAL A 52 83.25 3.39 -24.91
N PHE A 53 83.31 4.18 -26.00
CA PHE A 53 84.09 3.89 -27.22
C PHE A 53 85.22 4.87 -27.40
N GLN A 54 85.84 5.48 -26.36
CA GLN A 54 87.09 6.18 -26.40
C GLN A 54 88.23 5.23 -26.73
N THR A 55 88.81 5.35 -27.92
CA THR A 55 90.12 4.72 -28.22
C THR A 55 91.20 5.40 -27.38
N PRO A 56 92.09 4.66 -26.70
CA PRO A 56 93.23 5.28 -26.03
C PRO A 56 94.17 5.87 -27.04
N SER A 57 94.23 7.16 -27.12
CA SER A 57 95.35 7.88 -27.68
C SER A 57 96.35 8.05 -26.57
N ASN A 58 97.51 7.38 -26.75
CA ASN A 58 98.85 7.73 -26.29
C ASN A 58 99.68 6.50 -25.90
N LEU A 59 100.73 6.27 -26.63
CA LEU A 59 102.03 6.04 -26.06
C LEU A 59 103.10 6.51 -27.03
N ASN A 60 103.87 7.46 -26.49
CA ASN A 60 104.97 8.24 -27.03
C ASN A 60 106.10 7.44 -27.55
N ASP A 61 106.79 8.06 -28.50
CA ASP A 61 108.17 8.45 -28.58
C ASP A 61 109.24 7.48 -27.96
N ARG A 62 110.05 7.07 -28.80
CA ARG A 62 111.50 7.50 -28.81
C ARG A 62 112.34 6.78 -29.86
N ASP A 63 112.98 7.65 -30.64
CA ASP A 63 114.33 7.64 -31.12
C ASP A 63 114.92 6.30 -31.65
N THR A 64 115.45 6.23 -32.79
CA THR A 64 116.68 6.82 -33.34
C THR A 64 116.95 6.33 -34.72
N SER A 65 117.26 7.31 -35.53
CA SER A 65 118.34 7.44 -36.50
C SER A 65 118.85 6.30 -37.42
N THR A 66 119.03 6.74 -38.59
CA THR A 66 120.12 6.52 -39.54
C THR A 66 119.93 5.53 -40.68
N SER A 67 119.95 6.13 -41.81
CA SER A 67 120.92 6.00 -42.90
C SER A 67 120.54 5.23 -44.17
N GLN A 68 120.53 6.09 -45.20
CA GLN A 68 120.94 5.83 -46.54
C GLN A 68 120.16 4.99 -47.56
N ASN A 69 119.71 5.72 -48.50
CA ASN A 69 119.54 5.52 -49.91
C ASN A 69 120.49 4.55 -50.65
N PRO A 70 120.40 4.29 -51.96
CA PRO A 70 119.42 4.58 -52.93
C PRO A 70 119.11 3.40 -53.92
N GLY A 71 118.18 3.62 -54.79
CA GLY A 71 118.04 2.86 -56.04
C GLY A 71 116.65 2.72 -56.60
N THR A 72 116.43 3.53 -57.57
CA THR A 72 115.31 3.52 -58.54
C THR A 72 115.41 2.36 -59.53
N PRO A 73 114.51 2.02 -60.39
CA PRO A 73 113.11 2.45 -60.60
C PRO A 73 112.14 1.27 -61.00
N ASP A 74 111.00 1.70 -61.26
CA ASP A 74 109.99 1.19 -62.22
C ASP A 74 108.94 0.17 -61.84
N ASN A 75 107.80 0.66 -62.16
CA ASN A 75 106.59 0.04 -62.73
C ASN A 75 105.44 -0.47 -61.83
N LYS A 76 104.44 0.33 -61.98
CA LYS A 76 103.04 -0.03 -62.32
C LYS A 76 102.26 -0.98 -61.43
N GLU A 77 101.16 -0.43 -61.17
CA GLU A 77 99.76 -0.99 -61.02
C GLU A 77 99.19 -1.10 -59.64
N THR A 78 98.24 -0.19 -59.44
CA THR A 78 96.92 -0.37 -58.77
C THR A 78 96.78 -1.47 -57.72
N SER A 79 96.60 -1.04 -56.54
CA SER A 79 95.47 -1.56 -55.72
C SER A 79 95.20 -0.63 -54.55
N HIS A 80 93.96 -0.39 -54.39
CA HIS A 80 93.27 0.47 -53.41
C HIS A 80 93.72 0.23 -51.97
N SER A 81 93.87 1.32 -51.33
CA SER A 81 94.02 1.46 -49.87
C SER A 81 92.90 0.82 -49.10
N ASN A 82 93.24 -0.07 -48.26
CA ASN A 82 92.37 -0.62 -47.17
C ASN A 82 92.92 -0.15 -45.82
N SER A 83 92.78 1.16 -45.54
CA SER A 83 93.12 1.68 -44.18
C SER A 83 91.96 2.30 -43.43
N ASP A 84 90.67 2.23 -43.96
CA ASP A 84 89.50 2.83 -43.30
C ASP A 84 88.56 1.84 -42.66
N ASN A 85 88.89 0.54 -42.61
CA ASN A 85 87.90 -0.50 -42.19
C ASN A 85 88.01 -0.99 -40.73
N ARG A 86 88.81 -0.34 -39.87
CA ARG A 86 88.90 -0.71 -38.45
C ARG A 86 87.93 0.11 -37.53
N ASN A 87 87.49 1.28 -37.99
CA ASN A 87 86.59 2.14 -37.17
C ASN A 87 85.11 1.99 -37.55
N ALA A 88 84.75 1.36 -38.66
CA ALA A 88 83.39 1.19 -39.13
C ALA A 88 82.50 0.42 -38.16
N PRO A 89 82.92 -0.72 -37.52
CA PRO A 89 82.11 -1.42 -36.55
C PRO A 89 81.91 -0.65 -35.22
N VAL A 90 82.87 0.18 -34.82
CA VAL A 90 82.81 1.01 -33.63
C VAL A 90 81.84 2.17 -33.82
N LEU A 91 81.89 2.84 -34.99
CA LEU A 91 80.91 3.90 -35.33
C LEU A 91 79.52 3.37 -35.49
N LEU A 92 79.33 2.17 -36.05
CA LEU A 92 78.03 1.46 -36.13
C LEU A 92 77.49 1.08 -34.79
N ALA A 93 78.33 0.53 -33.89
CA ALA A 93 77.98 0.21 -32.53
C ALA A 93 77.60 1.46 -31.71
N GLN A 94 78.33 2.55 -31.89
CA GLN A 94 78.07 3.86 -31.28
C GLN A 94 76.74 4.48 -31.77
N SER A 95 76.44 4.39 -33.06
CA SER A 95 75.14 4.85 -33.61
C SER A 95 73.97 3.99 -33.15
N ASN A 96 74.14 2.66 -33.08
CA ASN A 96 73.13 1.75 -32.61
C ASN A 96 72.83 1.97 -31.12
N LEU A 97 73.83 2.24 -30.29
CA LEU A 97 73.64 2.54 -28.85
C LEU A 97 72.90 3.90 -28.69
N ARG A 98 73.19 4.92 -29.49
CA ARG A 98 72.41 6.18 -29.48
C ARG A 98 70.98 5.97 -29.87
N LEU A 99 70.68 5.18 -30.91
CA LEU A 99 69.36 4.82 -31.36
C LEU A 99 68.62 4.04 -30.27
N ALA A 100 69.26 3.08 -29.56
CA ALA A 100 68.63 2.36 -28.48
C ALA A 100 68.20 3.27 -27.32
N PHE A 101 69.03 4.25 -26.91
CA PHE A 101 68.63 5.24 -25.90
C PHE A 101 67.47 6.14 -26.37
N LEU A 102 67.43 6.54 -27.65
CA LEU A 102 66.34 7.30 -28.22
C LEU A 102 65.04 6.49 -28.28
N TYR A 103 65.10 5.18 -28.60
CA TYR A 103 63.91 4.31 -28.56
C TYR A 103 63.41 4.08 -27.16
N ILE A 104 64.27 3.85 -26.16
CA ILE A 104 63.87 3.70 -24.76
C ILE A 104 63.23 4.97 -24.23
N THR A 105 63.80 6.14 -24.49
CA THR A 105 63.24 7.42 -24.05
C THR A 105 61.94 7.76 -24.79
N GLY A 106 61.85 7.50 -26.08
CA GLY A 106 60.64 7.65 -26.87
C GLY A 106 59.53 6.72 -26.40
N GLY A 107 59.86 5.45 -26.12
CA GLY A 107 58.94 4.49 -25.57
C GLY A 107 58.40 4.90 -24.18
N ALA A 108 59.30 5.39 -23.32
CA ALA A 108 58.93 5.87 -21.98
C ALA A 108 57.97 7.08 -22.05
N ILE A 109 58.20 8.01 -22.95
CA ILE A 109 57.33 9.17 -23.19
C ILE A 109 55.95 8.71 -23.73
N ALA A 110 55.93 7.75 -24.68
CA ALA A 110 54.69 7.22 -25.24
C ALA A 110 53.84 6.51 -24.16
N VAL A 111 54.46 5.70 -23.31
CA VAL A 111 53.76 5.05 -22.18
C VAL A 111 53.21 6.08 -21.20
N MET A 112 53.99 7.13 -20.86
CA MET A 112 53.48 8.21 -20.02
C MET A 112 52.32 8.98 -20.63
N GLY A 113 52.37 9.24 -21.95
CA GLY A 113 51.30 9.86 -22.71
C GLY A 113 50.01 9.02 -22.68
N LEU A 114 50.13 7.68 -22.81
CA LEU A 114 49.00 6.76 -22.65
C LEU A 114 48.45 6.79 -21.25
N VAL A 115 49.27 6.71 -20.21
CA VAL A 115 48.85 6.79 -18.80
C VAL A 115 48.10 8.10 -18.51
N GLU A 116 48.57 9.23 -19.03
CA GLU A 116 47.88 10.52 -18.86
C GLU A 116 46.56 10.56 -19.61
N THR A 117 46.49 9.97 -20.80
CA THR A 117 45.24 9.86 -21.59
C THR A 117 44.22 9.00 -20.81
N PHE A 118 44.62 7.83 -20.29
CA PHE A 118 43.77 7.01 -19.45
C PHE A 118 43.30 7.74 -18.18
N ARG A 119 44.19 8.46 -17.52
CA ARG A 119 43.88 9.23 -16.32
C ARG A 119 42.94 10.38 -16.64
N LYS A 120 43.11 11.08 -17.73
CA LYS A 120 42.24 12.15 -18.19
C LYS A 120 40.84 11.58 -18.50
N ASN A 121 40.77 10.49 -19.25
CA ASN A 121 39.53 9.84 -19.65
C ASN A 121 38.75 9.35 -18.42
N ASN A 122 39.42 8.73 -17.42
CA ASN A 122 38.80 8.33 -16.16
C ASN A 122 38.30 9.52 -15.34
N ASN A 123 39.07 10.62 -15.30
CA ASN A 123 38.65 11.84 -14.61
C ASN A 123 37.44 12.51 -15.28
N ASP A 124 37.42 12.52 -16.61
CA ASP A 124 36.32 13.08 -17.40
C ASP A 124 35.06 12.22 -17.25
N LYS A 125 35.20 10.88 -17.23
CA LYS A 125 34.11 9.96 -16.91
C LYS A 125 33.55 10.21 -15.49
N LEU A 126 34.45 10.36 -14.51
CA LEU A 126 34.03 10.64 -13.12
C LEU A 126 33.30 11.99 -13.00
N LYS A 127 33.75 13.02 -13.72
CA LYS A 127 33.09 14.32 -13.77
C LYS A 127 31.73 14.23 -14.45
N ASN A 128 31.62 13.53 -15.57
CA ASN A 128 30.36 13.32 -16.27
C ASN A 128 29.36 12.56 -15.39
N ASP A 129 29.82 11.54 -14.65
CA ASP A 129 28.97 10.81 -13.72
C ASP A 129 28.50 11.70 -12.54
N GLN A 130 29.40 12.54 -12.01
CA GLN A 130 29.05 13.52 -10.97
C GLN A 130 28.08 14.59 -11.47
N GLU A 131 28.27 15.08 -12.69
CA GLU A 131 27.41 16.07 -13.32
C GLU A 131 26.03 15.48 -13.62
N LYS A 132 25.98 14.24 -14.13
CA LYS A 132 24.74 13.48 -14.31
C LYS A 132 24.00 13.32 -12.99
N GLN A 133 24.69 12.85 -11.93
CA GLN A 133 24.08 12.73 -10.60
C GLN A 133 23.58 14.07 -10.04
N LYS A 134 24.28 15.17 -10.32
CA LYS A 134 23.86 16.51 -9.91
C LYS A 134 22.61 16.93 -10.66
N ASN A 135 22.57 16.72 -11.98
CA ASN A 135 21.43 17.05 -12.83
C ASN A 135 20.20 16.21 -12.45
N ASP A 136 20.38 14.91 -12.19
CA ASP A 136 19.30 14.02 -11.74
C ASP A 136 18.73 14.50 -10.38
N ARG A 137 19.59 14.88 -9.43
CA ARG A 137 19.15 15.44 -8.14
C ARG A 137 18.42 16.78 -8.29
N GLU A 138 18.88 17.64 -9.17
CA GLU A 138 18.25 18.94 -9.45
C GLU A 138 16.89 18.74 -10.11
N HIS A 139 16.80 17.84 -11.08
CA HIS A 139 15.54 17.46 -11.72
C HIS A 139 14.52 16.92 -10.70
N LEU A 140 14.95 15.99 -9.81
CA LEU A 140 14.09 15.48 -8.75
C LEU A 140 13.61 16.57 -7.77
N ARG A 141 14.47 17.54 -7.44
CA ARG A 141 14.08 18.68 -6.61
C ARG A 141 13.03 19.54 -7.30
N GLN A 142 13.19 19.74 -8.60
CA GLN A 142 12.30 20.56 -9.42
C GLN A 142 10.91 19.90 -9.55
N VAL A 143 10.86 18.59 -9.80
CA VAL A 143 9.62 17.81 -9.84
C VAL A 143 8.89 17.87 -8.49
N ARG A 144 9.61 17.73 -7.37
CA ARG A 144 9.02 17.84 -6.04
C ARG A 144 8.52 19.25 -5.71
N ALA A 145 9.22 20.27 -6.17
CA ALA A 145 8.80 21.66 -6.00
C ALA A 145 7.52 21.96 -6.79
N ASP A 146 7.44 21.50 -8.03
CA ASP A 146 6.26 21.61 -8.89
C ASP A 146 5.03 20.89 -8.28
N ARG A 147 5.21 19.65 -7.79
CA ARG A 147 4.12 18.93 -7.10
C ARG A 147 3.61 19.69 -5.87
N ARG A 148 4.51 20.29 -5.07
CA ARG A 148 4.12 21.10 -3.90
C ARG A 148 3.36 22.36 -4.30
N GLU A 149 3.79 23.02 -5.35
CA GLU A 149 3.11 24.20 -5.88
C GLU A 149 1.69 23.85 -6.36
N ARG A 150 1.57 22.77 -7.16
CA ARG A 150 0.27 22.28 -7.61
C ARG A 150 -0.63 21.85 -6.46
N TYR A 151 -0.06 21.19 -5.44
CA TYR A 151 -0.78 20.83 -4.20
C TYR A 151 -1.31 22.07 -3.49
N THR A 152 -0.47 23.07 -3.24
CA THR A 152 -0.89 24.30 -2.58
C THR A 152 -2.02 24.99 -3.34
N LYS A 153 -1.87 25.13 -4.65
CA LYS A 153 -2.89 25.73 -5.51
C LYS A 153 -4.19 24.93 -5.54
N ALA A 154 -4.12 23.61 -5.55
CA ALA A 154 -5.30 22.75 -5.51
C ALA A 154 -6.06 22.85 -4.17
N VAL A 155 -5.33 22.95 -3.05
CA VAL A 155 -5.92 23.17 -1.72
C VAL A 155 -6.58 24.57 -1.65
N GLU A 156 -5.97 25.60 -2.23
CA GLU A 156 -6.58 26.92 -2.35
C GLU A 156 -7.88 26.86 -3.18
N GLN A 157 -7.87 26.12 -4.29
CA GLN A 157 -9.04 25.92 -5.13
C GLN A 157 -10.19 25.21 -4.39
N LEU A 158 -9.90 24.26 -3.48
CA LEU A 158 -10.93 23.62 -2.65
C LEU A 158 -11.67 24.63 -1.74
N GLY A 159 -11.03 25.73 -1.38
CA GLY A 159 -11.63 26.82 -0.59
C GLY A 159 -12.43 27.84 -1.41
N ASP A 160 -12.49 27.72 -2.73
CA ASP A 160 -13.16 28.70 -3.61
C ASP A 160 -14.69 28.65 -3.47
N GLU A 161 -15.34 29.79 -3.66
CA GLU A 161 -16.82 29.89 -3.62
C GLU A 161 -17.49 29.13 -4.78
N LYS A 162 -16.81 29.03 -5.93
CA LYS A 162 -17.34 28.43 -7.15
C LYS A 162 -17.05 26.93 -7.21
N ALA A 163 -18.09 26.11 -7.23
CA ALA A 163 -17.95 24.66 -7.31
C ALA A 163 -17.08 24.15 -8.48
N PRO A 164 -17.12 24.69 -9.71
CA PRO A 164 -16.23 24.26 -10.78
C PRO A 164 -14.74 24.44 -10.45
N ILE A 165 -14.38 25.49 -9.68
CA ILE A 165 -12.99 25.72 -9.25
C ILE A 165 -12.61 24.68 -8.18
N ARG A 166 -13.50 24.44 -7.20
CA ARG A 166 -13.31 23.38 -6.20
C ARG A 166 -13.12 22.01 -6.84
N MET A 167 -13.93 21.67 -7.86
CA MET A 167 -13.78 20.41 -8.62
C MET A 167 -12.42 20.32 -9.33
N GLY A 168 -11.94 21.42 -9.91
CA GLY A 168 -10.58 21.50 -10.48
C GLY A 168 -9.50 21.18 -9.43
N GLY A 169 -9.67 21.68 -8.21
CA GLY A 169 -8.83 21.35 -7.06
C GLY A 169 -8.87 19.86 -6.73
N VAL A 170 -10.07 19.25 -6.67
CA VAL A 170 -10.23 17.80 -6.41
C VAL A 170 -9.46 16.98 -7.44
N TYR A 171 -9.70 17.20 -8.75
CA TYR A 171 -9.02 16.42 -9.80
C TYR A 171 -7.50 16.63 -9.82
N THR A 172 -7.02 17.83 -9.48
CA THR A 172 -5.58 18.08 -9.34
C THR A 172 -4.99 17.28 -8.18
N LEU A 173 -5.67 17.23 -7.03
CA LEU A 173 -5.24 16.45 -5.87
C LEU A 173 -5.24 14.95 -6.17
N VAL A 174 -6.27 14.45 -6.84
CA VAL A 174 -6.39 13.06 -7.28
C VAL A 174 -5.22 12.68 -8.20
N GLY A 175 -4.94 13.49 -9.23
CA GLY A 175 -3.81 13.25 -10.13
C GLY A 175 -2.46 13.28 -9.41
N LEU A 176 -2.29 14.12 -8.39
CA LEU A 176 -1.08 14.16 -7.58
C LEU A 176 -0.88 12.88 -6.75
N ILE A 177 -1.95 12.27 -6.23
CA ILE A 177 -1.85 10.99 -5.52
C ILE A 177 -1.33 9.91 -6.48
N ASP A 178 -1.94 9.81 -7.68
CA ASP A 178 -1.55 8.83 -8.68
C ASP A 178 -0.08 9.03 -9.10
N GLU A 179 0.36 10.29 -9.35
CA GLU A 179 1.75 10.62 -9.63
C GLU A 179 2.72 10.24 -8.49
N TRP A 180 2.30 10.36 -7.21
CA TRP A 180 3.13 9.93 -6.08
C TRP A 180 3.27 8.42 -6.02
N LEU A 181 2.19 7.68 -6.26
CA LEU A 181 2.20 6.21 -6.25
C LEU A 181 3.05 5.63 -7.39
N GLU A 182 3.07 6.29 -8.57
CA GLU A 182 3.82 5.88 -9.75
C GLU A 182 5.30 6.31 -9.72
N ASP A 183 5.72 7.16 -8.78
CA ASP A 183 7.08 7.72 -8.74
C ASP A 183 8.13 6.68 -8.33
N GLU A 184 8.69 5.97 -9.31
CA GLU A 184 9.77 4.98 -9.11
C GLU A 184 11.09 5.59 -8.59
N SER A 185 11.27 6.93 -8.65
CA SER A 185 12.42 7.59 -8.04
C SER A 185 12.44 7.47 -6.53
N ILE A 186 11.27 7.24 -5.92
CA ILE A 186 11.10 6.91 -4.51
C ILE A 186 11.08 5.39 -4.37
N ARG A 187 12.20 4.83 -3.90
CA ARG A 187 12.42 3.37 -3.86
C ARG A 187 11.44 2.61 -2.98
N LYS A 188 11.01 3.23 -1.86
CA LYS A 188 10.12 2.58 -0.90
C LYS A 188 8.68 2.96 -1.18
N TYR A 189 7.85 1.96 -1.36
CA TYR A 189 6.41 2.14 -1.56
C TYR A 189 5.74 2.88 -0.39
N GLU A 190 6.16 2.59 0.86
CA GLU A 190 5.64 3.25 2.05
C GLU A 190 5.91 4.77 2.06
N ASP A 191 7.02 5.22 1.46
CA ASP A 191 7.31 6.66 1.38
C ASP A 191 6.44 7.34 0.30
N ARG A 192 6.08 6.64 -0.79
CA ARG A 192 5.10 7.10 -1.78
C ARG A 192 3.71 7.23 -1.16
N LEU A 193 3.30 6.19 -0.40
CA LEU A 193 2.03 6.20 0.34
C LEU A 193 1.93 7.36 1.33
N LYS A 194 2.99 7.72 2.04
CA LYS A 194 2.98 8.85 2.98
C LYS A 194 2.64 10.17 2.31
N GLU A 195 3.21 10.44 1.13
CA GLU A 195 2.92 11.67 0.38
C GLU A 195 1.46 11.68 -0.13
N GLY A 196 0.99 10.55 -0.67
CA GLY A 196 -0.41 10.37 -1.07
C GLY A 196 -1.38 10.48 0.11
N GLN A 197 -1.02 9.92 1.28
CA GLN A 197 -1.85 9.96 2.49
C GLN A 197 -2.14 11.39 2.97
N VAL A 198 -1.18 12.31 2.83
CA VAL A 198 -1.41 13.72 3.16
C VAL A 198 -2.55 14.30 2.32
N ILE A 199 -2.61 13.94 1.04
CA ILE A 199 -3.65 14.42 0.12
C ILE A 199 -4.99 13.73 0.44
N ILE A 200 -5.00 12.42 0.68
CA ILE A 200 -6.19 11.68 1.12
C ILE A 200 -6.78 12.31 2.40
N ASN A 201 -5.93 12.65 3.37
CA ASN A 201 -6.37 13.30 4.61
C ASN A 201 -7.05 14.65 4.36
N ASN A 202 -6.59 15.43 3.37
CA ASN A 202 -7.23 16.69 2.97
C ASN A 202 -8.60 16.45 2.31
N LEU A 203 -8.70 15.46 1.41
CA LEU A 203 -9.97 15.10 0.77
C LEU A 203 -10.99 14.62 1.81
N CYS A 204 -10.57 13.76 2.75
CA CYS A 204 -11.41 13.31 3.86
C CYS A 204 -11.79 14.48 4.79
N ALA A 205 -10.88 15.41 5.07
CA ALA A 205 -11.17 16.61 5.87
C ALA A 205 -12.19 17.52 5.19
N TYR A 206 -12.15 17.64 3.85
CA TYR A 206 -13.17 18.36 3.10
C TYR A 206 -14.56 17.71 3.26
N ILE A 207 -14.66 16.38 3.17
CA ILE A 207 -15.91 15.64 3.40
C ILE A 207 -16.43 15.86 4.83
N ARG A 208 -15.55 15.87 5.84
CA ARG A 208 -15.90 16.11 7.26
C ARG A 208 -16.26 17.57 7.55
N SER A 209 -15.87 18.51 6.67
CA SER A 209 -16.11 19.93 6.93
C SER A 209 -17.61 20.21 7.09
N PRO A 210 -18.01 20.99 8.12
CA PRO A 210 -19.41 21.32 8.34
C PRO A 210 -19.99 22.11 7.17
N PHE A 211 -21.20 21.72 6.75
CA PHE A 211 -21.94 22.43 5.73
C PHE A 211 -23.36 22.74 6.23
N THR A 212 -23.66 24.01 6.42
CA THR A 212 -24.88 24.45 7.12
C THR A 212 -26.17 23.94 6.48
N LEU A 213 -26.26 23.95 5.12
CA LEU A 213 -27.45 23.51 4.39
C LEU A 213 -27.68 22.01 4.43
N ALA A 214 -26.66 21.19 4.80
CA ALA A 214 -26.82 19.75 4.99
C ALA A 214 -27.91 19.40 6.02
N SER A 215 -28.10 20.26 7.06
CA SER A 215 -29.17 20.12 8.03
C SER A 215 -30.58 20.30 7.45
N HIS A 216 -30.68 21.00 6.32
CA HIS A 216 -31.92 21.26 5.60
C HIS A 216 -32.19 20.28 4.46
N TYR A 217 -31.35 19.26 4.25
CA TYR A 217 -31.46 18.29 3.15
C TYR A 217 -32.88 17.77 2.94
N ASN A 218 -33.54 17.25 4.00
CA ASN A 218 -34.90 16.71 3.91
C ASN A 218 -35.96 17.71 3.42
N LYS A 219 -35.67 19.01 3.45
CA LYS A 219 -36.58 20.06 2.95
C LYS A 219 -36.20 20.48 1.54
N LEU A 220 -34.91 20.57 1.26
CA LEU A 220 -34.36 21.00 -0.03
C LEU A 220 -34.39 19.88 -1.09
N SER A 221 -34.41 18.60 -0.70
CA SER A 221 -34.58 17.44 -1.58
C SER A 221 -36.01 17.35 -2.17
N ASN A 222 -36.98 18.08 -1.58
CA ASN A 222 -38.32 18.13 -2.15
C ASN A 222 -38.36 18.92 -3.49
N PRO A 223 -39.25 18.56 -4.41
CA PRO A 223 -39.40 19.29 -5.67
C PRO A 223 -39.99 20.69 -5.50
N THR A 224 -40.70 20.95 -4.40
CA THR A 224 -41.39 22.20 -4.10
C THR A 224 -41.09 22.70 -2.69
N PRO A 225 -41.10 24.04 -2.47
CA PRO A 225 -40.90 24.63 -1.16
C PRO A 225 -41.91 24.13 -0.11
N LYS A 226 -41.42 23.59 1.02
CA LYS A 226 -42.22 23.11 2.16
C LYS A 226 -41.63 23.57 3.48
N GLY A 227 -42.41 23.54 4.56
CA GLY A 227 -41.97 23.87 5.90
C GLY A 227 -41.40 25.30 5.98
N ILE A 228 -40.16 25.48 6.39
CA ILE A 228 -39.50 26.79 6.53
C ILE A 228 -39.35 27.58 5.22
N TYR A 229 -39.51 26.91 4.08
CA TYR A 229 -39.41 27.49 2.73
C TYR A 229 -40.78 27.77 2.07
N LYS A 230 -41.91 27.44 2.73
CA LYS A 230 -43.26 27.52 2.13
C LYS A 230 -43.53 28.84 1.45
N ASP A 231 -43.15 29.96 2.08
CA ASP A 231 -43.39 31.32 1.57
C ASP A 231 -42.11 32.03 1.11
N LYS A 232 -41.02 31.25 0.89
CA LYS A 232 -39.69 31.76 0.53
C LYS A 232 -39.13 31.03 -0.69
N LYS A 233 -39.88 31.11 -1.80
CA LYS A 233 -39.60 30.36 -3.03
C LYS A 233 -38.20 30.65 -3.60
N GLU A 234 -37.82 31.92 -3.69
CA GLU A 234 -36.51 32.32 -4.21
C GLU A 234 -35.37 31.77 -3.35
N LYS A 235 -35.50 31.91 -2.01
CA LYS A 235 -34.50 31.37 -1.07
C LYS A 235 -34.42 29.86 -1.17
N PHE A 236 -35.56 29.16 -1.37
CA PHE A 236 -35.53 27.69 -1.55
C PHE A 236 -34.68 27.28 -2.74
N TYR A 237 -34.88 27.90 -3.90
CA TYR A 237 -34.10 27.54 -5.10
C TYR A 237 -32.64 27.97 -4.99
N ALA A 238 -32.36 29.11 -4.35
CA ALA A 238 -30.98 29.52 -4.09
C ALA A 238 -30.24 28.55 -3.16
N ASP A 239 -30.86 28.24 -2.00
CA ASP A 239 -30.27 27.30 -1.04
C ASP A 239 -30.14 25.89 -1.64
N LYS A 240 -31.13 25.46 -2.46
CA LYS A 240 -31.06 24.18 -3.17
C LYS A 240 -29.90 24.12 -4.16
N ALA A 241 -29.73 25.18 -4.98
CA ALA A 241 -28.62 25.23 -5.93
C ALA A 241 -27.24 25.19 -5.24
N ILE A 242 -27.11 25.84 -4.07
CA ILE A 242 -25.88 25.79 -3.26
C ILE A 242 -25.69 24.38 -2.69
N LEU A 243 -26.74 23.72 -2.18
CA LEU A 243 -26.71 22.37 -1.67
C LEU A 243 -26.28 21.37 -2.76
N ASP A 244 -26.94 21.42 -3.92
CA ASP A 244 -26.66 20.53 -5.05
C ASP A 244 -25.24 20.73 -5.56
N SER A 245 -24.77 21.97 -5.66
CA SER A 245 -23.41 22.31 -6.08
C SER A 245 -22.33 21.80 -5.12
N GLU A 246 -22.57 21.84 -3.83
CA GLU A 246 -21.63 21.27 -2.84
C GLU A 246 -21.70 19.74 -2.83
N ALA A 247 -22.89 19.15 -3.03
CA ALA A 247 -23.06 17.72 -3.18
C ALA A 247 -22.23 17.18 -4.36
N ASP A 248 -22.23 17.86 -5.51
CA ASP A 248 -21.46 17.48 -6.69
C ASP A 248 -19.94 17.41 -6.40
N VAL A 249 -19.40 18.39 -5.66
CA VAL A 249 -17.98 18.40 -5.28
C VAL A 249 -17.65 17.23 -4.36
N ARG A 250 -18.48 17.00 -3.32
CA ARG A 250 -18.24 15.90 -2.37
C ARG A 250 -18.43 14.54 -3.00
N LEU A 251 -19.44 14.38 -3.85
CA LEU A 251 -19.64 13.18 -4.66
C LEU A 251 -18.45 12.89 -5.57
N SER A 252 -17.84 13.91 -6.18
CA SER A 252 -16.66 13.73 -6.99
C SER A 252 -15.49 13.15 -6.17
N ILE A 253 -15.28 13.64 -4.94
CA ILE A 253 -14.26 13.09 -4.05
C ILE A 253 -14.54 11.61 -3.73
N ILE A 254 -15.78 11.29 -3.31
CA ILE A 254 -16.18 9.92 -2.99
C ILE A 254 -16.01 9.01 -4.21
N LYS A 255 -16.44 9.47 -5.39
CA LYS A 255 -16.32 8.72 -6.64
C LYS A 255 -14.85 8.43 -7.00
N GLU A 256 -13.97 9.43 -6.94
CA GLU A 256 -12.55 9.26 -7.26
C GLU A 256 -11.85 8.29 -6.30
N ILE A 257 -12.21 8.33 -5.00
CA ILE A 257 -11.76 7.36 -4.02
C ILE A 257 -12.32 5.98 -4.37
N HIS A 258 -13.64 5.87 -4.58
CA HIS A 258 -14.34 4.63 -4.89
C HIS A 258 -13.74 3.92 -6.11
N ASP A 259 -13.56 4.64 -7.21
CA ASP A 259 -13.03 4.08 -8.47
C ASP A 259 -11.61 3.50 -8.29
N ARG A 260 -10.82 4.01 -7.33
CA ARG A 260 -9.42 3.58 -7.09
C ARG A 260 -9.22 2.60 -5.95
N ILE A 261 -10.19 2.47 -5.04
CA ILE A 261 -10.12 1.42 -4.00
C ILE A 261 -10.76 0.11 -4.46
N GLN A 262 -11.50 0.13 -5.57
CA GLN A 262 -11.97 -1.09 -6.20
C GLN A 262 -10.82 -1.81 -6.90
N GLY A 263 -10.73 -3.12 -6.66
CA GLY A 263 -9.86 -3.99 -7.44
C GLY A 263 -10.61 -4.63 -8.60
N PRO A 264 -9.91 -5.40 -9.44
CA PRO A 264 -10.52 -6.17 -10.52
C PRO A 264 -11.49 -7.24 -10.02
N ASP A 265 -11.37 -7.65 -8.77
CA ASP A 265 -12.25 -8.60 -8.10
C ASP A 265 -12.33 -8.31 -6.58
N LYS A 266 -13.27 -8.97 -5.88
CA LYS A 266 -13.52 -8.82 -4.44
C LYS A 266 -12.29 -9.05 -3.54
N ASN A 267 -11.27 -9.78 -4.01
CA ASN A 267 -10.12 -10.20 -3.21
C ASN A 267 -8.83 -9.45 -3.57
N THR A 268 -8.87 -8.64 -4.61
CA THR A 268 -7.72 -7.88 -5.10
C THR A 268 -7.88 -6.39 -4.76
N PRO A 269 -6.90 -5.78 -4.08
CA PRO A 269 -6.96 -4.36 -3.75
C PRO A 269 -6.84 -3.50 -5.02
N GLY A 270 -7.49 -2.34 -5.00
CA GLY A 270 -7.29 -1.27 -5.97
C GLY A 270 -6.04 -0.44 -5.63
N ALA A 271 -5.70 0.49 -6.50
CA ALA A 271 -4.48 1.30 -6.38
C ALA A 271 -4.40 2.12 -5.08
N TRP A 272 -5.55 2.54 -4.54
CA TRP A 272 -5.63 3.35 -3.32
C TRP A 272 -6.07 2.56 -2.09
N SER A 273 -6.14 1.26 -2.15
CA SER A 273 -6.58 0.39 -1.04
C SER A 273 -5.67 0.46 0.19
N ASP A 274 -4.40 0.87 0.03
CA ASP A 274 -3.41 0.92 1.11
C ASP A 274 -3.42 2.24 1.91
N PHE A 275 -4.30 3.18 1.57
CA PHE A 275 -4.50 4.39 2.36
C PHE A 275 -5.44 4.17 3.54
N GLU A 276 -5.28 5.01 4.56
CA GLU A 276 -6.20 5.15 5.67
C GLU A 276 -7.25 6.20 5.33
N TYR A 277 -8.52 5.89 5.63
CA TYR A 277 -9.65 6.79 5.36
C TYR A 277 -10.36 7.16 6.65
N ASP A 278 -10.42 8.45 6.94
CA ASP A 278 -11.14 8.99 8.09
C ASP A 278 -12.29 9.90 7.63
N PHE A 279 -13.50 9.35 7.66
CA PHE A 279 -14.75 10.04 7.39
C PHE A 279 -15.56 10.32 8.67
N SER A 280 -14.94 10.22 9.84
CA SER A 280 -15.62 10.36 11.13
C SER A 280 -16.37 11.69 11.25
N GLY A 281 -17.57 11.67 11.81
CA GLY A 281 -18.42 12.84 12.01
C GLY A 281 -18.93 13.51 10.72
N SER A 282 -18.76 12.87 9.56
CA SER A 282 -19.21 13.41 8.26
C SER A 282 -20.72 13.50 8.16
N THR A 283 -21.23 14.50 7.45
CA THR A 283 -22.64 14.55 7.05
C THR A 283 -22.73 14.35 5.55
N PHE A 284 -23.17 13.16 5.14
CA PHE A 284 -23.44 12.80 3.75
C PHE A 284 -24.89 13.18 3.41
N PHE A 285 -25.06 14.26 2.68
CA PHE A 285 -26.37 14.76 2.22
C PHE A 285 -26.59 14.49 0.73
N TYR A 286 -26.03 13.40 0.26
CA TYR A 286 -26.08 12.84 -1.09
C TYR A 286 -25.97 11.32 -0.97
N PRO A 287 -26.42 10.55 -1.97
CA PRO A 287 -26.24 9.11 -1.97
C PRO A 287 -24.74 8.74 -1.93
N VAL A 288 -24.38 7.78 -1.11
CA VAL A 288 -23.00 7.30 -1.00
C VAL A 288 -22.90 5.91 -1.62
N ASP A 289 -22.09 5.78 -2.66
CA ASP A 289 -21.73 4.50 -3.26
C ASP A 289 -20.26 4.19 -2.98
N LEU A 290 -20.03 3.19 -2.14
CA LEU A 290 -18.74 2.62 -1.80
C LEU A 290 -18.78 1.09 -1.93
N THR A 291 -19.54 0.61 -2.94
CA THR A 291 -19.68 -0.82 -3.23
C THR A 291 -18.35 -1.43 -3.69
N LYS A 292 -18.14 -2.73 -3.38
CA LYS A 292 -16.95 -3.49 -3.80
C LYS A 292 -15.61 -2.82 -3.45
N SER A 293 -15.61 -1.94 -2.47
CA SER A 293 -14.41 -1.26 -1.99
C SER A 293 -13.48 -2.22 -1.23
N TYR A 294 -12.17 -2.05 -1.40
CA TYR A 294 -11.19 -2.87 -0.70
C TYR A 294 -10.31 -2.00 0.21
N TYR A 295 -10.43 -2.16 1.51
CA TYR A 295 -9.65 -1.43 2.52
C TYR A 295 -8.61 -2.36 3.14
N THR A 296 -7.31 -2.10 2.91
CA THR A 296 -6.23 -2.87 3.55
C THR A 296 -5.90 -2.32 4.94
N LYS A 297 -6.17 -1.03 5.16
CA LYS A 297 -5.96 -0.30 6.41
C LYS A 297 -7.30 -0.09 7.13
N PRO A 298 -7.28 0.31 8.39
CA PRO A 298 -8.50 0.71 9.08
C PRO A 298 -9.23 1.85 8.36
N VAL A 299 -10.57 1.80 8.39
CA VAL A 299 -11.43 2.87 7.88
C VAL A 299 -12.39 3.33 8.98
N ASN A 300 -12.55 4.64 9.09
CA ASN A 300 -13.35 5.27 10.13
C ASN A 300 -14.53 6.06 9.53
N PHE A 301 -15.74 5.60 9.81
CA PHE A 301 -17.02 6.25 9.51
C PHE A 301 -17.80 6.63 10.77
N SER A 302 -17.17 6.57 11.96
CA SER A 302 -17.84 6.78 13.23
C SER A 302 -18.49 8.17 13.33
N GLY A 303 -19.63 8.25 14.01
CA GLY A 303 -20.38 9.50 14.22
C GLY A 303 -20.96 10.12 12.94
N SER A 304 -20.96 9.40 11.83
CA SER A 304 -21.41 9.93 10.53
C SER A 304 -22.92 9.94 10.40
N ILE A 305 -23.42 10.92 9.63
CA ILE A 305 -24.86 11.07 9.35
C ILE A 305 -25.07 10.91 7.84
N TYR A 306 -25.84 9.89 7.48
CA TYR A 306 -26.27 9.64 6.09
C TYR A 306 -27.71 10.12 5.95
N GLN A 307 -27.89 11.20 5.18
CA GLN A 307 -29.22 11.81 4.94
C GLN A 307 -30.00 11.05 3.88
N ASP A 308 -29.29 10.37 2.97
CA ASP A 308 -29.80 9.60 1.84
C ASP A 308 -29.31 8.16 1.91
N GLU A 309 -29.45 7.40 0.84
CA GLU A 309 -28.99 6.03 0.72
C GLU A 309 -27.47 5.91 0.86
N ALA A 310 -27.05 4.81 1.49
CA ALA A 310 -25.63 4.49 1.62
C ALA A 310 -25.38 3.01 1.25
N ASP A 311 -24.53 2.79 0.28
CA ASP A 311 -24.26 1.47 -0.27
C ASP A 311 -22.79 1.08 -0.07
N PHE A 312 -22.58 0.07 0.79
CA PHE A 312 -21.26 -0.51 1.09
C PHE A 312 -21.16 -1.99 0.66
N ARG A 313 -22.09 -2.45 -0.18
CA ARG A 313 -22.20 -3.86 -0.57
C ARG A 313 -20.94 -4.42 -1.20
N GLY A 314 -20.66 -5.70 -0.90
CA GLY A 314 -19.61 -6.46 -1.56
C GLY A 314 -18.19 -6.03 -1.19
N SER A 315 -18.04 -5.18 -0.16
CA SER A 315 -16.76 -4.60 0.22
C SER A 315 -15.92 -5.55 1.09
N THR A 316 -14.60 -5.37 1.03
CA THR A 316 -13.63 -6.13 1.83
C THR A 316 -12.87 -5.19 2.76
N TYR A 317 -13.01 -5.41 4.05
CA TYR A 317 -12.31 -4.69 5.12
C TYR A 317 -11.23 -5.60 5.72
N LYS A 318 -9.97 -5.40 5.34
CA LYS A 318 -8.84 -6.16 5.88
C LYS A 318 -8.41 -5.61 7.25
N GLY A 319 -8.41 -4.28 7.39
CA GLY A 319 -8.27 -3.58 8.66
C GLY A 319 -9.60 -3.50 9.42
N ASP A 320 -9.59 -2.80 10.56
CA ASP A 320 -10.80 -2.54 11.33
C ASP A 320 -11.72 -1.57 10.57
N ALA A 321 -13.03 -1.79 10.67
CA ALA A 321 -14.07 -0.96 10.09
C ALA A 321 -14.95 -0.37 11.22
N ASP A 322 -14.87 0.93 11.39
CA ASP A 322 -15.57 1.65 12.45
C ASP A 322 -16.76 2.43 11.88
N PHE A 323 -17.98 1.99 12.24
CA PHE A 323 -19.26 2.62 11.91
C PHE A 323 -20.03 3.03 13.17
N THR A 324 -19.36 3.17 14.30
CA THR A 324 -19.98 3.47 15.60
C THR A 324 -20.68 4.84 15.58
N ASP A 325 -21.69 5.01 16.45
CA ASP A 325 -22.42 6.27 16.66
C ASP A 325 -23.06 6.88 15.39
N SER A 326 -23.21 6.08 14.32
CA SER A 326 -23.66 6.58 13.02
C SER A 326 -25.19 6.63 12.91
N THR A 327 -25.69 7.57 12.11
CA THR A 327 -27.13 7.73 11.85
C THR A 327 -27.44 7.58 10.36
N TYR A 328 -28.16 6.52 10.01
CA TYR A 328 -28.64 6.25 8.66
C TYR A 328 -30.11 6.66 8.55
N LYS A 329 -30.42 7.71 7.78
CA LYS A 329 -31.79 8.16 7.57
C LYS A 329 -32.43 7.52 6.34
N GLY A 330 -31.65 7.32 5.27
CA GLY A 330 -31.97 6.50 4.13
C GLY A 330 -31.75 5.02 4.37
N TRP A 331 -32.03 4.21 3.35
CA TRP A 331 -31.66 2.79 3.33
C TRP A 331 -30.14 2.62 3.31
N VAL A 332 -29.65 1.60 4.03
CA VAL A 332 -28.23 1.27 4.03
C VAL A 332 -28.01 -0.21 3.80
N SER A 333 -27.01 -0.55 2.97
CA SER A 333 -26.60 -1.93 2.80
C SER A 333 -25.09 -2.13 3.03
N PHE A 334 -24.80 -3.13 3.83
CA PHE A 334 -23.48 -3.70 4.08
C PHE A 334 -23.38 -5.14 3.57
N SER A 335 -24.37 -5.58 2.78
CA SER A 335 -24.50 -6.97 2.39
C SER A 335 -23.35 -7.47 1.52
N ARG A 336 -23.13 -8.79 1.52
CA ARG A 336 -22.10 -9.49 0.76
C ARG A 336 -20.68 -9.03 1.05
N SER A 337 -20.48 -8.42 2.23
CA SER A 337 -19.19 -7.85 2.62
C SER A 337 -18.36 -8.81 3.47
N THR A 338 -17.03 -8.62 3.45
CA THR A 338 -16.09 -9.43 4.20
C THR A 338 -15.29 -8.56 5.16
N TYR A 339 -15.46 -8.78 6.45
CA TYR A 339 -14.74 -8.09 7.52
C TYR A 339 -13.68 -9.04 8.09
N LYS A 340 -12.39 -8.78 7.76
CA LYS A 340 -11.27 -9.58 8.27
C LYS A 340 -10.78 -9.07 9.62
N GLY A 341 -10.81 -7.75 9.84
CA GLY A 341 -10.61 -7.08 11.11
C GLY A 341 -11.90 -6.99 11.94
N ARG A 342 -11.90 -6.15 12.96
CA ARG A 342 -13.08 -5.81 13.76
C ARG A 342 -14.09 -5.04 12.89
N ALA A 343 -15.38 -5.38 13.03
CA ALA A 343 -16.49 -4.63 12.42
C ALA A 343 -17.36 -4.06 13.55
N ASP A 344 -17.38 -2.74 13.69
CA ASP A 344 -18.07 -2.08 14.79
C ASP A 344 -19.19 -1.16 14.28
N PHE A 345 -20.45 -1.54 14.61
CA PHE A 345 -21.66 -0.80 14.31
C PHE A 345 -22.38 -0.34 15.58
N THR A 346 -21.66 -0.29 16.69
CA THR A 346 -22.19 0.02 18.02
C THR A 346 -22.78 1.41 18.08
N ASP A 347 -23.84 1.61 18.92
CA ASP A 347 -24.50 2.91 19.18
C ASP A 347 -25.17 3.57 17.95
N SER A 348 -25.38 2.80 16.88
CA SER A 348 -25.88 3.35 15.61
C SER A 348 -27.41 3.37 15.52
N THR A 349 -27.94 4.32 14.73
CA THR A 349 -29.39 4.49 14.51
C THR A 349 -29.73 4.32 13.04
N TYR A 350 -30.53 3.30 12.74
CA TYR A 350 -31.06 2.99 11.42
C TYR A 350 -32.53 3.42 11.34
N LYS A 351 -32.84 4.49 10.59
CA LYS A 351 -34.22 5.00 10.48
C LYS A 351 -35.00 4.35 9.37
N SER A 352 -34.34 3.87 8.34
CA SER A 352 -34.86 3.06 7.24
C SER A 352 -34.32 1.63 7.33
N GLY A 353 -34.50 0.81 6.29
CA GLY A 353 -33.99 -0.55 6.23
C GLY A 353 -32.47 -0.62 6.36
N ALA A 354 -31.99 -1.62 7.09
CA ALA A 354 -30.57 -1.94 7.25
C ALA A 354 -30.30 -3.37 6.80
N ASP A 355 -29.45 -3.53 5.80
CA ASP A 355 -29.15 -4.81 5.17
C ASP A 355 -27.71 -5.23 5.42
N PHE A 356 -27.53 -6.39 6.12
CA PHE A 356 -26.25 -7.01 6.43
C PHE A 356 -26.15 -8.44 5.87
N THR A 357 -27.01 -8.80 4.91
CA THR A 357 -27.13 -10.17 4.41
C THR A 357 -25.84 -10.66 3.74
N ASP A 358 -25.68 -11.99 3.68
CA ASP A 358 -24.60 -12.67 2.95
C ASP A 358 -23.18 -12.26 3.38
N SER A 359 -23.01 -11.71 4.58
CA SER A 359 -21.76 -11.12 5.02
C SER A 359 -20.91 -12.06 5.87
N THR A 360 -19.59 -11.93 5.76
CA THR A 360 -18.64 -12.74 6.53
C THR A 360 -17.84 -11.88 7.49
N TYR A 361 -18.00 -12.14 8.79
CA TYR A 361 -17.28 -11.49 9.87
C TYR A 361 -16.23 -12.45 10.43
N LYS A 362 -14.94 -12.26 10.04
CA LYS A 362 -13.83 -13.08 10.54
C LYS A 362 -13.34 -12.59 11.88
N GLY A 363 -13.29 -11.27 12.07
CA GLY A 363 -13.03 -10.62 13.34
C GLY A 363 -14.27 -10.50 14.22
N TRP A 364 -14.14 -9.79 15.33
CA TRP A 364 -15.26 -9.46 16.21
C TRP A 364 -16.25 -8.53 15.51
N ALA A 365 -17.54 -8.85 15.57
CA ALA A 365 -18.62 -8.04 15.02
C ALA A 365 -19.52 -7.51 16.15
N SER A 366 -19.71 -6.20 16.22
CA SER A 366 -20.58 -5.56 17.21
C SER A 366 -21.66 -4.72 16.56
N PHE A 367 -22.90 -5.02 16.92
CA PHE A 367 -24.12 -4.28 16.56
C PHE A 367 -24.83 -3.79 17.84
N SER A 368 -24.10 -3.72 18.95
CA SER A 368 -24.68 -3.46 20.26
C SER A 368 -25.14 -2.02 20.43
N ARG A 369 -26.10 -1.81 21.36
CA ARG A 369 -26.66 -0.49 21.70
C ARG A 369 -27.28 0.27 20.52
N SER A 370 -27.62 -0.45 19.44
CA SER A 370 -28.12 0.15 18.21
C SER A 370 -29.64 0.17 18.14
N THR A 371 -30.19 1.10 17.39
CA THR A 371 -31.63 1.24 17.20
C THR A 371 -32.02 1.07 15.74
N TYR A 372 -32.79 0.03 15.45
CA TYR A 372 -33.36 -0.27 14.14
C TYR A 372 -34.84 0.13 14.13
N LYS A 373 -35.17 1.22 13.41
CA LYS A 373 -36.57 1.71 13.36
C LYS A 373 -37.40 1.04 12.29
N SER A 374 -36.75 0.50 11.27
CA SER A 374 -37.34 -0.30 10.19
C SER A 374 -36.73 -1.70 10.21
N GLY A 375 -36.90 -2.50 9.15
CA GLY A 375 -36.36 -3.85 9.04
C GLY A 375 -34.84 -3.90 9.15
N ALA A 376 -34.35 -4.85 9.92
CA ALA A 376 -32.94 -5.19 10.05
C ALA A 376 -32.71 -6.61 9.55
N ASN A 377 -31.89 -6.77 8.52
CA ASN A 377 -31.67 -8.06 7.88
C ASN A 377 -30.23 -8.52 8.02
N PHE A 378 -30.03 -9.67 8.69
CA PHE A 378 -28.73 -10.31 8.91
C PHE A 378 -28.69 -11.72 8.30
N THR A 379 -29.63 -12.05 7.40
CA THR A 379 -29.81 -13.38 6.82
C THR A 379 -28.50 -13.88 6.15
N ASN A 380 -28.28 -15.18 6.20
CA ASN A 380 -27.21 -15.88 5.50
C ASN A 380 -25.79 -15.35 5.82
N SER A 381 -25.60 -14.86 7.03
CA SER A 381 -24.31 -14.28 7.45
C SER A 381 -23.47 -15.25 8.28
N THR A 382 -22.15 -15.15 8.15
CA THR A 382 -21.21 -16.01 8.88
C THR A 382 -20.38 -15.21 9.87
N TYR A 383 -20.49 -15.54 11.15
CA TYR A 383 -19.75 -14.95 12.26
C TYR A 383 -18.71 -15.94 12.77
N LYS A 384 -17.43 -15.77 12.36
CA LYS A 384 -16.35 -16.70 12.73
C LYS A 384 -15.82 -16.46 14.14
N SER A 385 -15.98 -15.23 14.65
CA SER A 385 -15.63 -14.82 16.00
C SER A 385 -16.87 -14.40 16.77
N ARG A 386 -16.71 -13.64 17.83
CA ARG A 386 -17.81 -13.13 18.67
C ARG A 386 -18.75 -12.22 17.87
N ALA A 387 -20.07 -12.46 17.96
CA ALA A 387 -21.13 -11.61 17.43
C ALA A 387 -21.93 -10.99 18.58
N ASN A 388 -21.98 -9.66 18.62
CA ASN A 388 -22.61 -8.93 19.73
C ASN A 388 -23.76 -8.05 19.25
N PHE A 389 -24.99 -8.41 19.66
CA PHE A 389 -26.23 -7.69 19.37
C PHE A 389 -26.89 -7.14 20.65
N THR A 390 -26.15 -7.03 21.76
CA THR A 390 -26.69 -6.70 23.06
C THR A 390 -27.19 -5.26 23.17
N ASN A 391 -28.13 -5.00 24.07
CA ASN A 391 -28.65 -3.67 24.39
C ASN A 391 -29.32 -2.96 23.20
N SER A 392 -29.72 -3.68 22.16
CA SER A 392 -30.24 -3.10 20.93
C SER A 392 -31.77 -3.06 20.89
N THR A 393 -32.33 -2.17 20.12
CA THR A 393 -33.78 -2.02 19.96
C THR A 393 -34.18 -2.22 18.52
N TYR A 394 -34.95 -3.28 18.25
CA TYR A 394 -35.51 -3.58 16.94
C TYR A 394 -37.01 -3.21 16.97
N LYS A 395 -37.38 -2.13 16.26
CA LYS A 395 -38.78 -1.63 16.26
C LYS A 395 -39.63 -2.24 15.16
N SER A 396 -39.03 -2.96 14.22
CA SER A 396 -39.66 -3.67 13.13
C SER A 396 -39.05 -5.09 13.06
N ARG A 397 -39.31 -5.81 11.98
CA ARG A 397 -38.77 -7.16 11.75
C ARG A 397 -37.24 -7.19 11.87
N ALA A 398 -36.75 -8.18 12.64
CA ALA A 398 -35.34 -8.49 12.77
C ALA A 398 -35.09 -9.92 12.23
N ASN A 399 -34.40 -10.03 11.13
CA ASN A 399 -34.17 -11.30 10.46
C ASN A 399 -32.72 -11.77 10.62
N PHE A 400 -32.55 -12.93 11.28
CA PHE A 400 -31.26 -13.59 11.50
C PHE A 400 -31.21 -14.99 10.88
N THR A 401 -32.14 -15.31 9.96
CA THR A 401 -32.29 -16.64 9.38
C THR A 401 -31.04 -17.10 8.63
N ASP A 402 -30.89 -18.42 8.52
CA ASP A 402 -29.88 -19.05 7.69
C ASP A 402 -28.43 -18.62 8.00
N SER A 403 -28.17 -18.17 9.24
CA SER A 403 -26.88 -17.63 9.64
C SER A 403 -26.03 -18.63 10.43
N THR A 404 -24.70 -18.54 10.31
CA THR A 404 -23.77 -19.42 11.02
C THR A 404 -22.94 -18.64 12.04
N TYR A 405 -23.12 -18.96 13.32
CA TYR A 405 -22.39 -18.39 14.44
C TYR A 405 -21.36 -19.40 14.94
N LYS A 406 -20.11 -19.29 14.43
CA LYS A 406 -19.01 -20.14 14.88
C LYS A 406 -18.52 -19.75 16.28
N GLY A 407 -18.48 -18.45 16.57
CA GLY A 407 -18.15 -17.89 17.89
C GLY A 407 -19.38 -17.71 18.77
N TRP A 408 -19.18 -17.12 19.93
CA TRP A 408 -20.27 -16.80 20.85
C TRP A 408 -21.18 -15.72 20.28
N ALA A 409 -22.51 -15.90 20.43
CA ALA A 409 -23.52 -14.96 19.97
C ALA A 409 -24.30 -14.38 21.17
N TYR A 410 -24.30 -13.05 21.25
CA TYR A 410 -24.95 -12.33 22.37
C TYR A 410 -26.11 -11.51 21.86
N PHE A 411 -27.31 -11.81 22.35
CA PHE A 411 -28.56 -11.10 22.06
C PHE A 411 -29.18 -10.49 23.31
N SER A 412 -28.48 -10.52 24.44
CA SER A 412 -28.99 -10.13 25.75
C SER A 412 -29.35 -8.64 25.85
N ARG A 413 -30.27 -8.29 26.76
CA ARG A 413 -30.68 -6.90 27.06
C ARG A 413 -31.29 -6.17 25.88
N SER A 414 -31.74 -6.87 24.84
CA SER A 414 -32.27 -6.28 23.61
C SER A 414 -33.81 -6.32 23.62
N THR A 415 -34.41 -5.32 22.95
CA THR A 415 -35.87 -5.25 22.81
C THR A 415 -36.26 -5.49 21.38
N TYR A 416 -37.03 -6.51 21.12
CA TYR A 416 -37.61 -6.89 19.85
C TYR A 416 -39.11 -6.59 19.88
N LYS A 417 -39.55 -5.59 19.04
CA LYS A 417 -40.96 -5.15 19.05
C LYS A 417 -41.80 -5.81 17.99
N ASN A 418 -41.20 -6.58 17.11
CA ASN A 418 -41.91 -7.23 16.01
C ASN A 418 -41.29 -8.60 15.75
N GLU A 419 -41.69 -9.24 14.67
CA GLU A 419 -41.17 -10.53 14.23
C GLU A 419 -39.65 -10.60 14.29
N THR A 420 -39.15 -11.65 14.97
CA THR A 420 -37.74 -11.92 15.10
C THR A 420 -37.51 -13.37 14.75
N ASP A 421 -36.70 -13.62 13.73
CA ASP A 421 -36.57 -14.92 13.11
C ASP A 421 -35.09 -15.37 13.07
N PHE A 422 -34.85 -16.55 13.67
CA PHE A 422 -33.55 -17.23 13.72
C PHE A 422 -33.57 -18.57 12.96
N SER A 423 -34.68 -18.94 12.30
CA SER A 423 -34.83 -20.25 11.68
C SER A 423 -33.73 -20.56 10.65
N GLY A 424 -33.38 -21.82 10.48
CA GLY A 424 -32.30 -22.26 9.58
C GLY A 424 -30.88 -21.88 10.03
N SER A 425 -30.70 -21.30 11.21
CA SER A 425 -29.40 -20.88 11.71
C SER A 425 -28.66 -21.97 12.49
N ILE A 426 -27.33 -21.86 12.52
CA ILE A 426 -26.44 -22.75 13.26
C ILE A 426 -25.66 -21.95 14.31
N PHE A 427 -25.88 -22.24 15.59
CA PHE A 427 -25.10 -21.73 16.71
C PHE A 427 -24.09 -22.78 17.17
N TYR A 428 -22.88 -22.74 16.64
CA TYR A 428 -21.87 -23.74 16.95
C TYR A 428 -21.35 -23.62 18.39
N GLN A 429 -21.19 -22.37 18.88
CA GLN A 429 -20.85 -22.07 20.26
C GLN A 429 -22.08 -21.57 21.03
N LYS A 430 -21.87 -21.12 22.26
CA LYS A 430 -22.91 -20.65 23.17
C LYS A 430 -23.62 -19.40 22.66
N VAL A 431 -24.97 -19.40 22.80
CA VAL A 431 -25.83 -18.23 22.56
C VAL A 431 -26.41 -17.73 23.88
N TYR A 432 -26.52 -16.41 24.01
CA TYR A 432 -27.01 -15.72 25.19
C TYR A 432 -28.17 -14.79 24.85
N PHE A 433 -29.37 -15.07 25.40
CA PHE A 433 -30.50 -14.15 25.43
C PHE A 433 -30.70 -13.56 26.83
N GLY A 434 -30.24 -14.28 27.86
CA GLY A 434 -30.21 -13.83 29.26
C GLY A 434 -29.02 -12.95 29.60
N VAL A 435 -28.79 -12.72 30.86
CA VAL A 435 -27.76 -11.82 31.38
C VAL A 435 -26.52 -12.62 31.76
N ASP A 436 -25.36 -12.20 31.25
CA ASP A 436 -24.09 -12.69 31.75
C ASP A 436 -23.72 -11.90 33.03
N GLY A 437 -24.04 -12.47 34.20
CA GLY A 437 -23.47 -12.07 35.48
C GLY A 437 -24.14 -10.94 36.26
N ASP A 438 -25.02 -10.12 35.71
CA ASP A 438 -25.67 -9.02 36.45
C ASP A 438 -27.18 -8.99 36.23
N ASN A 439 -27.94 -9.13 37.30
CA ASN A 439 -29.34 -9.58 37.35
C ASN A 439 -30.43 -8.59 36.89
N SER A 440 -30.16 -7.56 36.09
CA SER A 440 -31.13 -6.47 35.98
C SER A 440 -31.86 -6.27 34.65
N SER A 441 -31.44 -6.89 33.53
CA SER A 441 -32.11 -6.63 32.25
C SER A 441 -31.98 -7.80 31.26
N PHE A 442 -33.06 -8.51 31.05
CA PHE A 442 -33.17 -9.59 30.06
C PHE A 442 -33.61 -9.06 28.69
N SER A 443 -33.40 -9.84 27.64
CA SER A 443 -34.02 -9.56 26.35
C SER A 443 -35.53 -9.70 26.41
N ARG A 444 -36.22 -8.91 25.58
CA ARG A 444 -37.69 -8.85 25.56
C ARG A 444 -38.21 -8.94 24.13
N PHE A 445 -39.19 -9.82 23.91
CA PHE A 445 -39.96 -9.94 22.69
C PHE A 445 -41.39 -9.45 22.96
N THR A 446 -41.77 -8.27 22.42
CA THR A 446 -42.99 -7.59 22.90
C THR A 446 -44.26 -7.93 22.13
N ASP A 447 -44.20 -8.05 20.80
CA ASP A 447 -45.39 -8.19 19.96
C ASP A 447 -45.63 -9.64 19.51
N CYS A 448 -44.56 -10.45 19.39
CA CYS A 448 -44.63 -11.88 19.07
C CYS A 448 -43.43 -12.64 19.64
N ALA A 449 -43.58 -13.96 19.77
CA ALA A 449 -42.49 -14.83 20.17
C ALA A 449 -41.40 -14.89 19.07
N PRO A 450 -40.12 -15.07 19.47
CA PRO A 450 -39.07 -15.27 18.46
C PRO A 450 -39.23 -16.65 17.84
N GLN A 451 -38.97 -16.70 16.53
CA GLN A 451 -39.03 -17.91 15.72
C GLN A 451 -37.63 -18.53 15.62
N PHE A 452 -37.56 -19.85 15.90
CA PHE A 452 -36.35 -20.66 15.73
C PHE A 452 -36.58 -21.86 14.79
N TYR A 453 -37.84 -22.07 14.42
CA TYR A 453 -38.29 -23.10 13.49
C TYR A 453 -39.31 -22.49 12.53
N ASP A 454 -39.10 -22.67 11.24
CA ASP A 454 -40.01 -22.26 10.17
C ASP A 454 -40.85 -23.49 9.76
N GLU A 455 -42.13 -23.49 10.17
CA GLU A 455 -43.07 -24.55 9.84
C GLU A 455 -43.39 -24.62 8.33
N THR A 456 -43.30 -23.51 7.62
CA THR A 456 -43.61 -23.42 6.18
C THR A 456 -42.52 -24.05 5.33
N ASN A 457 -41.28 -23.74 5.65
CA ASN A 457 -40.10 -24.22 4.90
C ASN A 457 -39.42 -25.40 5.63
N HIS A 458 -39.96 -25.85 6.72
CA HIS A 458 -39.43 -26.94 7.54
C HIS A 458 -37.96 -26.74 7.98
N LYS A 459 -37.56 -25.48 8.19
CA LYS A 459 -36.21 -25.14 8.61
C LYS A 459 -36.13 -25.01 10.13
N ASN A 460 -35.21 -25.74 10.76
CA ASN A 460 -34.92 -25.63 12.18
C ASN A 460 -33.57 -24.95 12.46
N THR A 461 -33.42 -24.44 13.67
CA THR A 461 -32.15 -23.92 14.20
C THR A 461 -31.38 -25.02 14.91
N LEU A 462 -30.08 -25.13 14.65
CA LEU A 462 -29.21 -26.13 15.27
C LEU A 462 -28.25 -25.51 16.28
N PHE A 463 -28.03 -26.24 17.37
CA PHE A 463 -27.18 -25.79 18.47
C PHE A 463 -26.04 -26.77 18.77
N GLY A 464 -24.81 -26.26 18.82
CA GLY A 464 -23.63 -27.06 19.15
C GLY A 464 -23.30 -27.13 20.64
N SER A 465 -23.73 -26.13 21.43
CA SER A 465 -23.47 -26.03 22.88
C SER A 465 -24.67 -26.48 23.72
N ASN A 466 -24.39 -27.16 24.83
CA ASN A 466 -25.40 -27.52 25.82
C ASN A 466 -25.67 -26.39 26.84
N ASN A 467 -24.84 -25.34 26.86
CA ASN A 467 -24.85 -24.29 27.87
C ASN A 467 -25.44 -22.97 27.32
N ASN A 468 -26.47 -23.06 26.48
CA ASN A 468 -27.14 -21.88 25.92
C ASN A 468 -28.03 -21.23 27.00
N ASP A 469 -28.15 -19.89 26.91
CA ASP A 469 -29.02 -19.14 27.82
C ASP A 469 -30.17 -18.49 27.03
N PHE A 470 -31.36 -19.10 27.16
CA PHE A 470 -32.62 -18.65 26.55
C PHE A 470 -33.52 -17.89 27.54
N THR A 471 -32.94 -17.37 28.62
CA THR A 471 -33.72 -16.61 29.62
C THR A 471 -34.08 -15.24 29.03
N VAL A 472 -35.38 -14.93 29.05
CA VAL A 472 -35.93 -13.65 28.56
C VAL A 472 -36.91 -13.09 29.59
N GLU A 473 -37.30 -11.82 29.44
CA GLU A 473 -38.24 -11.16 30.32
C GLU A 473 -39.67 -11.74 30.12
N ASN A 474 -40.19 -12.44 31.11
CA ASN A 474 -41.50 -13.10 31.04
C ASN A 474 -42.68 -12.19 31.47
N GLY A 475 -42.43 -11.06 32.15
CA GLY A 475 -43.50 -10.23 32.74
C GLY A 475 -44.16 -9.24 31.74
N ARG A 476 -43.50 -8.92 30.65
CA ARG A 476 -43.93 -7.92 29.66
C ARG A 476 -43.59 -8.29 28.21
N GLY A 477 -43.41 -9.60 27.93
CA GLY A 477 -43.02 -10.11 26.63
C GLY A 477 -43.30 -11.59 26.45
N TYR A 478 -43.05 -12.09 25.26
CA TYR A 478 -43.22 -13.49 24.91
C TYR A 478 -42.01 -14.30 25.39
N PRO A 479 -42.23 -15.47 26.05
CA PRO A 479 -41.14 -16.36 26.43
C PRO A 479 -40.57 -17.12 25.22
N ILE A 480 -39.36 -17.63 25.39
CA ILE A 480 -38.82 -18.69 24.53
C ILE A 480 -39.23 -20.03 25.12
N TYR A 481 -40.22 -20.68 24.50
CA TYR A 481 -40.64 -22.01 24.89
C TYR A 481 -39.58 -23.04 24.55
N ARG A 482 -39.31 -23.98 25.44
CA ARG A 482 -38.21 -24.94 25.32
C ARG A 482 -38.73 -26.38 25.27
N ASN A 483 -38.07 -27.22 24.50
CA ASN A 483 -38.28 -28.67 24.47
C ASN A 483 -37.61 -29.35 25.69
N LEU A 484 -37.72 -30.69 25.77
CA LEU A 484 -37.13 -31.47 26.87
C LEU A 484 -35.60 -31.39 26.95
N GLU A 485 -34.94 -31.04 25.86
CA GLU A 485 -33.48 -30.85 25.78
C GLU A 485 -33.07 -29.45 26.24
N GLY A 486 -34.04 -28.58 26.58
CA GLY A 486 -33.78 -27.19 26.98
C GLY A 486 -33.55 -26.23 25.80
N LEU A 487 -33.74 -26.66 24.55
CA LEU A 487 -33.67 -25.86 23.33
C LEU A 487 -35.03 -25.24 23.00
N PRO A 488 -35.09 -24.16 22.20
CA PRO A 488 -36.34 -23.65 21.67
C PRO A 488 -37.11 -24.76 20.92
N LEU A 489 -38.47 -24.65 20.93
CA LEU A 489 -39.31 -25.65 20.25
C LEU A 489 -38.92 -25.80 18.78
N GLY A 490 -38.95 -27.05 18.28
CA GLY A 490 -38.57 -27.39 16.93
C GLY A 490 -37.05 -27.47 16.67
N CYS A 491 -36.22 -27.12 17.66
CA CYS A 491 -34.77 -27.11 17.54
C CYS A 491 -34.10 -28.39 17.99
N LYS A 492 -32.90 -28.66 17.48
CA LYS A 492 -32.07 -29.83 17.77
C LYS A 492 -30.63 -29.46 18.07
N PHE A 493 -29.93 -30.36 18.78
CA PHE A 493 -28.47 -30.26 18.87
C PHE A 493 -27.80 -30.77 17.56
N LEU A 494 -26.69 -30.17 17.19
CA LEU A 494 -25.78 -30.73 16.19
C LEU A 494 -25.31 -32.11 16.65
N THR A 495 -25.35 -33.11 15.75
CA THR A 495 -24.75 -34.42 16.00
C THR A 495 -23.22 -34.33 16.10
N SER A 496 -22.59 -35.39 16.60
CA SER A 496 -21.13 -35.45 16.66
C SER A 496 -20.50 -35.37 15.27
N GLU A 497 -21.09 -36.07 14.30
CA GLU A 497 -20.65 -36.10 12.89
C GLU A 497 -20.80 -34.72 12.25
N GLN A 498 -21.91 -34.02 12.49
CA GLN A 498 -22.14 -32.66 11.99
C GLN A 498 -21.14 -31.65 12.58
N LYS A 499 -20.80 -31.79 13.88
CA LYS A 499 -19.79 -30.96 14.53
C LYS A 499 -18.39 -31.20 13.94
N GLU A 500 -18.02 -32.45 13.69
CA GLU A 500 -16.76 -32.85 13.12
C GLU A 500 -16.65 -32.32 11.68
N TYR A 501 -17.67 -32.55 10.85
CA TYR A 501 -17.75 -32.02 9.50
C TYR A 501 -17.53 -30.49 9.44
N LEU A 502 -18.27 -29.74 10.28
CA LEU A 502 -18.10 -28.28 10.37
C LEU A 502 -16.69 -27.87 10.80
N ALA A 503 -16.11 -28.58 11.78
CA ALA A 503 -14.78 -28.28 12.28
C ALA A 503 -13.73 -28.48 11.15
N ASP A 504 -13.83 -29.57 10.39
CA ASP A 504 -12.94 -29.89 9.28
C ASP A 504 -13.05 -28.86 8.15
N LYS A 505 -14.28 -28.52 7.75
CA LYS A 505 -14.51 -27.51 6.70
C LYS A 505 -14.01 -26.11 7.11
N PHE A 506 -14.23 -25.72 8.36
CA PHE A 506 -13.69 -24.47 8.86
C PHE A 506 -12.16 -24.47 8.89
N GLN A 507 -11.53 -25.60 9.22
CA GLN A 507 -10.07 -25.72 9.20
C GLN A 507 -9.53 -25.67 7.76
N GLU A 508 -10.19 -26.30 6.79
CA GLU A 508 -9.81 -26.25 5.37
C GLU A 508 -9.88 -24.83 4.83
N ILE A 509 -10.97 -24.10 5.11
CA ILE A 509 -11.12 -22.68 4.75
C ILE A 509 -10.01 -21.82 5.38
N GLU A 510 -9.63 -22.10 6.62
CA GLU A 510 -8.57 -21.36 7.29
C GLU A 510 -7.20 -21.63 6.65
N LYS A 511 -6.90 -22.89 6.31
CA LYS A 511 -5.68 -23.27 5.57
C LYS A 511 -5.57 -22.56 4.22
N ILE A 512 -6.68 -22.49 3.46
CA ILE A 512 -6.71 -21.80 2.18
C ILE A 512 -6.50 -20.29 2.37
N ASN A 513 -7.16 -19.67 3.35
CA ASN A 513 -6.98 -18.25 3.64
C ASN A 513 -5.53 -17.91 4.02
N ASN A 514 -4.86 -18.78 4.80
CA ASN A 514 -3.46 -18.58 5.17
C ASN A 514 -2.54 -18.70 3.94
N LYS A 515 -2.77 -19.69 3.08
CA LYS A 515 -2.02 -19.82 1.81
C LYS A 515 -2.21 -18.62 0.89
N LEU A 516 -3.42 -18.07 0.80
CA LEU A 516 -3.71 -16.87 0.00
C LEU A 516 -2.91 -15.63 0.44
N LEU A 517 -2.45 -15.58 1.69
CA LEU A 517 -1.58 -14.52 2.21
C LEU A 517 -0.12 -14.67 1.76
N GLU A 518 0.32 -15.90 1.49
CA GLU A 518 1.72 -16.26 1.19
C GLU A 518 1.99 -16.34 -0.32
N VAL A 519 0.97 -16.70 -1.11
CA VAL A 519 1.08 -16.94 -2.56
C VAL A 519 1.23 -15.62 -3.32
N LYS A 520 2.29 -15.55 -4.14
CA LYS A 520 2.58 -14.43 -5.05
C LYS A 520 2.21 -14.70 -6.50
N ASP A 521 2.07 -15.98 -6.88
CA ASP A 521 1.70 -16.37 -8.25
C ASP A 521 0.20 -16.10 -8.48
N PRO A 522 -0.17 -15.28 -9.49
CA PRO A 522 -1.55 -14.96 -9.79
C PRO A 522 -2.41 -16.19 -10.13
N LYS A 523 -1.85 -17.20 -10.81
CA LYS A 523 -2.59 -18.42 -11.20
C LYS A 523 -2.91 -19.29 -9.98
N GLU A 524 -1.92 -19.50 -9.10
CA GLU A 524 -2.11 -20.25 -7.86
C GLU A 524 -3.11 -19.52 -6.93
N LYS A 525 -3.07 -18.19 -6.90
CA LYS A 525 -4.03 -17.37 -6.17
C LYS A 525 -5.45 -17.55 -6.69
N GLU A 526 -5.63 -17.56 -8.01
CA GLU A 526 -6.95 -17.78 -8.66
C GLU A 526 -7.50 -19.18 -8.34
N GLU A 527 -6.67 -20.22 -8.38
CA GLU A 527 -7.09 -21.58 -8.01
C GLU A 527 -7.53 -21.69 -6.54
N LEU A 528 -6.78 -21.07 -5.63
CA LEU A 528 -7.14 -21.03 -4.20
C LEU A 528 -8.45 -20.27 -3.96
N LEU A 529 -8.71 -19.20 -4.70
CA LEU A 529 -9.96 -18.44 -4.62
C LEU A 529 -11.15 -19.25 -5.11
N LYS A 530 -11.01 -19.97 -6.24
CA LYS A 530 -12.03 -20.89 -6.75
C LYS A 530 -12.34 -22.01 -5.74
N LYS A 531 -11.28 -22.57 -5.13
CA LYS A 531 -11.45 -23.59 -4.08
C LYS A 531 -12.17 -23.04 -2.84
N LEU A 532 -11.85 -21.82 -2.43
CA LEU A 532 -12.52 -21.15 -1.29
C LEU A 532 -14.00 -20.89 -1.59
N GLN A 533 -14.31 -20.50 -2.81
CA GLN A 533 -15.69 -20.29 -3.25
C GLN A 533 -16.47 -21.60 -3.24
N ALA A 534 -15.94 -22.67 -3.83
CA ALA A 534 -16.57 -23.99 -3.84
C ALA A 534 -16.84 -24.51 -2.43
N LEU A 535 -15.89 -24.36 -1.49
CA LEU A 535 -16.10 -24.74 -0.10
C LEU A 535 -17.18 -23.90 0.62
N THR A 536 -17.32 -22.65 0.22
CA THR A 536 -18.35 -21.77 0.79
C THR A 536 -19.74 -22.16 0.29
N GLU A 537 -19.84 -22.51 -1.01
CA GLU A 537 -21.05 -23.04 -1.62
C GLU A 537 -21.43 -24.40 -1.02
N GLU A 538 -20.47 -25.31 -0.87
CA GLU A 538 -20.68 -26.63 -0.22
C GLU A 538 -21.20 -26.47 1.22
N LEU A 539 -20.65 -25.54 2.02
CA LEU A 539 -21.15 -25.27 3.36
C LEU A 539 -22.57 -24.68 3.37
N HIS A 540 -22.89 -23.90 2.34
CA HIS A 540 -24.24 -23.35 2.21
C HIS A 540 -25.24 -24.46 1.89
N GLU A 541 -24.96 -25.31 0.90
CA GLU A 541 -25.78 -26.47 0.53
C GLU A 541 -25.95 -27.43 1.72
N TRP A 542 -24.84 -27.78 2.38
CA TRP A 542 -24.87 -28.62 3.58
C TRP A 542 -25.73 -28.02 4.69
N ARG A 543 -25.66 -26.70 4.94
CA ARG A 543 -26.49 -26.04 5.94
C ARG A 543 -27.97 -26.17 5.57
N GLU A 544 -28.35 -25.91 4.32
CA GLU A 544 -29.71 -26.07 3.84
C GLU A 544 -30.22 -27.50 4.06
N GLU A 545 -29.39 -28.50 3.75
CA GLU A 545 -29.72 -29.92 3.96
C GLU A 545 -29.98 -30.23 5.46
N VAL A 546 -29.01 -29.90 6.32
CA VAL A 546 -29.11 -30.30 7.75
C VAL A 546 -30.13 -29.51 8.57
N THR A 547 -30.47 -28.30 8.13
CA THR A 547 -31.49 -27.47 8.79
C THR A 547 -32.91 -27.76 8.26
N THR A 548 -33.04 -28.36 7.07
CA THR A 548 -34.34 -28.77 6.53
C THR A 548 -34.80 -30.07 7.19
N VAL A 549 -36.03 -30.10 7.70
CA VAL A 549 -36.64 -31.29 8.30
C VAL A 549 -37.41 -32.03 7.21
N GLU A 550 -37.03 -33.27 6.94
CA GLU A 550 -37.84 -34.15 6.09
C GLU A 550 -39.20 -34.41 6.78
N VAL A 551 -40.29 -34.07 6.13
CA VAL A 551 -41.64 -34.42 6.56
C VAL A 551 -41.86 -35.86 6.19
N GLU A 552 -41.83 -36.76 7.14
CA GLU A 552 -42.36 -38.12 6.92
C GLU A 552 -43.86 -38.00 6.61
N ASP A 553 -44.27 -38.30 5.38
CA ASP A 553 -45.66 -38.34 4.87
C ASP A 553 -46.51 -39.41 5.58
N GLY A 554 -46.44 -39.51 6.91
CA GLY A 554 -47.09 -40.56 7.68
C GLY A 554 -47.78 -40.17 8.98
N ALA A 555 -47.67 -38.89 9.39
CA ALA A 555 -48.11 -38.52 10.77
C ALA A 555 -49.47 -37.77 10.86
N ILE A 556 -50.24 -37.64 9.78
CA ILE A 556 -51.53 -36.91 9.80
C ILE A 556 -52.76 -37.83 10.04
N GLU A 557 -52.60 -39.14 10.17
CA GLU A 557 -53.78 -40.05 10.30
C GLU A 557 -54.23 -40.36 11.73
N ASN A 558 -53.64 -39.80 12.81
CA ASN A 558 -54.02 -40.20 14.20
C ASN A 558 -54.35 -39.07 15.17
N MET A 559 -54.95 -37.96 14.72
CA MET A 559 -55.52 -36.97 15.61
C MET A 559 -57.03 -36.66 15.38
N GLU A 560 -57.79 -37.59 14.81
CA GLU A 560 -59.25 -37.59 14.85
C GLU A 560 -59.74 -38.90 15.45
N SER A 561 -59.69 -39.03 16.78
CA SER A 561 -60.56 -39.94 17.52
C SER A 561 -60.62 -39.53 18.99
#